data_99a0ad991cb4a7c0f7c3a29859a81e5d
#
_entry.id   99a0ad991cb4a7c0f7c3a29859a81e5d
#
_cell.length_a   1.000
_cell.length_b   1.000
_cell.length_c   1.000
_cell.angle_alpha   90.00
_cell.angle_beta   90.00
_cell.angle_gamma   90.00
#
_symmetry.space_group_name_H-M   'P 1'
#
loop_
_entity.id
_entity.type
_entity.pdbx_description
1 polymer ?
#
loop_
_entity_poly.entity_id
_entity_poly.type
_entity_poly.pdbx_seq_one_letter_code
_entity_poly.pdbx_strand_id
1 'polypeptide(L)'
;MDVQLETIVRTYLVLVPEGQDVPRETELSALGLDSMSALTLLIELEEIFDISFPDSLLNATTFRSTMNLENVIQMLRNERDGHGNGH
;
A
#
# COMPACT_ATOMS: atom_id res chain seq x y z
N MET A 1 11.32 -2.54 -3.19
CA MET A 1 9.85 -2.54 -3.16
C MET A 1 9.33 -3.45 -4.26
N ASP A 2 8.22 -4.10 -4.02
CA ASP A 2 7.59 -4.94 -5.03
C ASP A 2 7.22 -4.11 -6.26
N VAL A 3 7.56 -4.59 -7.45
CA VAL A 3 7.32 -3.84 -8.70
C VAL A 3 5.83 -3.62 -8.93
N GLN A 4 5.00 -4.59 -8.59
CA GLN A 4 3.56 -4.47 -8.75
C GLN A 4 3.00 -3.38 -7.83
N LEU A 5 3.45 -3.35 -6.58
CA LEU A 5 3.04 -2.32 -5.63
C LEU A 5 3.49 -0.94 -6.10
N GLU A 6 4.73 -0.83 -6.56
CA GLU A 6 5.24 0.45 -7.05
C GLU A 6 4.40 0.98 -8.21
N THR A 7 4.06 0.10 -9.16
CA THR A 7 3.25 0.48 -10.31
C THR A 7 1.89 1.02 -9.86
N ILE A 8 1.29 0.37 -8.89
CA ILE A 8 -0.02 0.78 -8.38
C ILE A 8 0.06 2.13 -7.67
N VAL A 9 1.00 2.27 -6.73
CA VAL A 9 1.08 3.51 -5.94
C VAL A 9 1.46 4.71 -6.80
N ARG A 10 2.27 4.52 -7.84
CA ARG A 10 2.64 5.62 -8.73
C ARG A 10 1.43 6.30 -9.36
N THR A 11 0.38 5.55 -9.62
CA THR A 11 -0.85 6.08 -10.19
C THR A 11 -1.44 7.17 -9.29
N TYR A 12 -1.24 7.04 -7.98
CA TYR A 12 -1.83 7.94 -7.00
C TYR A 12 -0.84 8.96 -6.44
N LEU A 13 0.45 8.78 -6.68
CA LEU A 13 1.48 9.69 -6.17
C LEU A 13 1.85 10.71 -7.24
N VAL A 14 0.92 11.61 -7.48
CA VAL A 14 1.00 12.54 -8.61
C VAL A 14 2.20 13.49 -8.56
N LEU A 15 2.83 13.64 -7.41
CA LEU A 15 4.00 14.51 -7.25
C LEU A 15 5.33 13.78 -7.43
N VAL A 16 5.31 12.47 -7.71
CA VAL A 16 6.53 11.74 -8.01
C VAL A 16 6.76 11.78 -9.52
N PRO A 17 7.86 12.38 -9.99
CA PRO A 17 8.13 12.47 -11.43
C PRO A 17 8.36 11.11 -12.06
N GLU A 18 8.01 10.98 -13.33
CA GLU A 18 8.31 9.76 -14.09
C GLU A 18 9.82 9.55 -14.13
N GLY A 19 10.22 8.30 -14.02
CA GLY A 19 11.62 7.93 -14.07
C GLY A 19 12.34 8.02 -12.76
N GLN A 20 11.69 8.56 -11.72
CA GLN A 20 12.27 8.60 -10.38
C GLN A 20 11.66 7.51 -9.51
N ASP A 21 12.47 6.96 -8.62
CA ASP A 21 11.97 5.96 -7.67
C ASP A 21 11.02 6.60 -6.68
N VAL A 22 10.05 5.82 -6.23
CA VAL A 22 9.15 6.28 -5.17
C VAL A 22 9.91 6.28 -3.85
N PRO A 23 10.03 7.43 -3.16
CA PRO A 23 10.71 7.47 -1.86
C PRO A 23 9.96 6.61 -0.85
N ARG A 24 10.66 5.65 -0.25
CA ARG A 24 10.03 4.66 0.62
C ARG A 24 9.62 5.22 1.98
N GLU A 25 10.34 6.19 2.48
CA GLU A 25 10.13 6.71 3.84
C GLU A 25 9.46 8.08 3.86
N THR A 26 9.23 8.67 2.70
CA THR A 26 8.54 9.96 2.62
C THR A 26 7.03 9.75 2.81
N GLU A 27 6.39 10.68 3.51
CA GLU A 27 4.96 10.59 3.71
C GLU A 27 4.22 10.64 2.37
N LEU A 28 3.26 9.74 2.20
CA LEU A 28 2.50 9.65 0.95
C LEU A 28 1.72 10.92 0.67
N SER A 29 1.27 11.62 1.72
CA SER A 29 0.59 12.91 1.55
C SER A 29 1.50 13.95 0.90
N ALA A 30 2.80 13.91 1.24
CA ALA A 30 3.78 14.81 0.62
C ALA A 30 4.04 14.45 -0.84
N LEU A 31 3.71 13.24 -1.25
CA LEU A 31 3.88 12.77 -2.63
C LEU A 31 2.59 12.88 -3.45
N GLY A 32 1.57 13.50 -2.89
CA GLY A 32 0.35 13.80 -3.62
C GLY A 32 -0.85 12.92 -3.30
N LEU A 33 -0.75 12.03 -2.34
CA LEU A 33 -1.86 11.17 -1.95
C LEU A 33 -2.79 11.93 -1.00
N ASP A 34 -4.06 12.06 -1.38
CA ASP A 34 -5.06 12.64 -0.50
C ASP A 34 -5.98 11.54 0.06
N SER A 35 -6.94 11.93 0.90
CA SER A 35 -7.83 10.97 1.58
C SER A 35 -8.67 10.14 0.62
N MET A 36 -9.16 10.76 -0.43
CA MET A 36 -10.00 10.05 -1.41
C MET A 36 -9.17 9.09 -2.24
N SER A 37 -7.99 9.54 -2.67
CA SER A 37 -7.08 8.69 -3.41
C SER A 37 -6.60 7.52 -2.57
N ALA A 38 -6.38 7.76 -1.28
CA ALA A 38 -5.97 6.69 -0.37
C ALA A 38 -7.03 5.60 -0.27
N LEU A 39 -8.30 5.97 -0.23
CA LEU A 39 -9.38 5.00 -0.18
C LEU A 39 -9.46 4.18 -1.46
N THR A 40 -9.32 4.85 -2.61
CA THR A 40 -9.32 4.17 -3.91
C THR A 40 -8.11 3.23 -4.02
N LEU A 41 -6.95 3.69 -3.58
CA LEU A 41 -5.74 2.88 -3.57
C LEU A 41 -5.93 1.63 -2.71
N LEU A 42 -6.54 1.78 -1.55
CA LEU A 42 -6.81 0.65 -0.65
C LEU A 42 -7.65 -0.42 -1.33
N ILE A 43 -8.72 -0.01 -2.00
CA ILE A 43 -9.62 -0.94 -2.69
C ILE A 43 -8.86 -1.69 -3.78
N GLU A 44 -8.05 -0.99 -4.53
CA GLU A 44 -7.27 -1.59 -5.60
C GLU A 44 -6.26 -2.60 -5.06
N LEU A 45 -5.59 -2.25 -3.96
CA LEU A 45 -4.63 -3.15 -3.33
C LEU A 45 -5.29 -4.42 -2.80
N GLU A 46 -6.49 -4.30 -2.24
CA GLU A 46 -7.23 -5.46 -1.78
C GLU A 46 -7.56 -6.41 -2.91
N GLU A 47 -7.93 -5.87 -4.06
CA GLU A 47 -8.28 -6.69 -5.21
C GLU A 47 -7.04 -7.35 -5.82
N ILE A 48 -5.98 -6.58 -6.02
CA ILE A 48 -4.79 -7.07 -6.74
C ILE A 48 -4.01 -8.07 -5.91
N PHE A 49 -3.86 -7.82 -4.62
CA PHE A 49 -3.09 -8.71 -3.74
C PHE A 49 -3.96 -9.74 -3.03
N ASP A 50 -5.26 -9.70 -3.24
CA ASP A 50 -6.21 -10.62 -2.61
C ASP A 50 -6.06 -10.61 -1.08
N ILE A 51 -6.15 -9.41 -0.52
CA ILE A 51 -6.06 -9.19 0.92
C ILE A 51 -7.22 -8.33 1.39
N SER A 52 -7.43 -8.29 2.70
CA SER A 52 -8.41 -7.39 3.31
C SER A 52 -7.74 -6.63 4.43
N PHE A 53 -7.84 -5.31 4.39
CA PHE A 53 -7.33 -4.47 5.48
C PHE A 53 -8.37 -4.45 6.59
N PRO A 54 -8.05 -4.96 7.79
CA PRO A 54 -8.98 -4.83 8.91
C PRO A 54 -9.09 -3.37 9.37
N ASP A 55 -10.20 -3.05 10.01
CA ASP A 55 -10.46 -1.67 10.46
C ASP A 55 -9.31 -1.11 11.28
N SER A 56 -8.65 -1.93 12.08
CA SER A 56 -7.53 -1.49 12.91
C SER A 56 -6.34 -0.99 12.11
N LEU A 57 -6.25 -1.37 10.83
CA LEU A 57 -5.17 -0.94 9.94
C LEU A 57 -5.61 0.16 8.98
N LEU A 58 -6.85 0.62 9.05
CA LEU A 58 -7.36 1.71 8.23
C LEU A 58 -7.07 3.03 8.92
N ASN A 59 -5.81 3.40 8.99
CA ASN A 59 -5.37 4.59 9.71
C ASN A 59 -4.19 5.25 9.01
N ALA A 60 -3.85 6.44 9.48
CA ALA A 60 -2.79 7.24 8.89
C ALA A 60 -1.42 6.55 8.95
N THR A 61 -1.19 5.74 9.96
CA THR A 61 0.10 5.05 10.11
C THR A 61 0.34 4.06 8.96
N THR A 62 -0.69 3.29 8.60
CA THR A 62 -0.60 2.32 7.50
C THR A 62 -0.27 3.03 6.19
N PHE A 63 -0.90 4.17 5.94
CA PHE A 63 -0.72 4.91 4.69
C PHE A 63 0.31 6.04 4.79
N ARG A 64 1.15 6.00 5.82
CA ARG A 64 2.13 7.05 6.03
C ARG A 64 3.21 7.07 4.95
N SER A 65 3.70 5.89 4.57
CA SER A 65 4.76 5.78 3.57
C SER A 65 4.60 4.47 2.80
N THR A 66 5.30 4.39 1.66
CA THR A 66 5.28 3.14 0.88
C THR A 66 5.90 2.00 1.67
N MET A 67 6.90 2.29 2.51
CA MET A 67 7.51 1.26 3.35
C MET A 67 6.50 0.68 4.34
N ASN A 68 5.74 1.55 5.02
CA ASN A 68 4.72 1.08 5.96
C ASN A 68 3.63 0.30 5.23
N LEU A 69 3.21 0.79 4.08
CA LEU A 69 2.18 0.13 3.29
C LEU A 69 2.65 -1.25 2.83
N GLU A 70 3.89 -1.34 2.35
CA GLU A 70 4.47 -2.60 1.91
C GLU A 70 4.54 -3.60 3.07
N ASN A 71 4.94 -3.14 4.25
CA ASN A 71 5.03 -4.00 5.42
C ASN A 71 3.67 -4.56 5.83
N VAL A 72 2.63 -3.73 5.79
CA VAL A 72 1.28 -4.17 6.12
C VAL A 72 0.76 -5.15 5.09
N ILE A 73 0.98 -4.88 3.80
CA ILE A 73 0.56 -5.79 2.74
C ILE A 73 1.24 -7.15 2.91
N GLN A 74 2.54 -7.14 3.18
CA GLN A 74 3.28 -8.38 3.37
C GLN A 74 2.77 -9.17 4.57
N MET A 75 2.46 -8.47 5.65
CA MET A 75 1.88 -9.10 6.83
C MET A 75 0.54 -9.76 6.53
N LEU A 76 -0.33 -9.05 5.82
CA LEU A 76 -1.65 -9.58 5.48
C LEU A 76 -1.57 -10.76 4.52
N ARG A 77 -0.62 -10.73 3.59
CA ARG A 77 -0.40 -11.85 2.68
C ARG A 77 0.12 -13.07 3.43
N ASN A 78 1.02 -12.86 4.38
CA ASN A 78 1.55 -13.94 5.20
C ASN A 78 0.48 -14.57 6.07
N GLU A 79 -0.41 -13.77 6.64
CA GLU A 79 -1.51 -14.28 7.44
C GLU A 79 -2.47 -15.12 6.60
N ARG A 80 -2.80 -14.63 5.40
CA ARG A 80 -3.67 -15.36 4.48
C ARG A 80 -3.04 -16.71 4.12
N ASP A 81 -1.77 -16.69 3.72
CA ASP A 81 -1.08 -17.91 3.29
C ASP A 81 -0.85 -18.85 4.47
N GLY A 82 -0.55 -18.30 5.66
CA GLY A 82 -0.40 -19.09 6.86
C GLY A 82 -1.68 -19.80 7.26
N HIS A 83 -2.82 -19.13 7.09
CA HIS A 83 -4.11 -19.72 7.36
C HIS A 83 -4.38 -20.91 6.46
N GLY A 84 -3.98 -20.81 5.21
CA GLY A 84 -4.18 -21.91 4.27
C GLY A 84 -3.37 -23.14 4.62
N ASN A 85 -2.28 -22.97 5.33
CA ASN A 85 -1.41 -24.08 5.71
C ASN A 85 -1.78 -24.68 7.05
N GLY A 86 -2.52 -23.95 7.82
CA GLY A 86 -2.76 -24.32 9.14
C GLY A 86 -3.44 -25.59 9.34
N HIS A 87 -3.11 -25.68 8.99
CA HIS A 87 -3.43 -26.46 9.54
C HIS A 87 -3.61 -27.18 9.48
#